data_a33b550c92971a6cfec37255d2fb7a02
#
_entry.id   a33b550c92971a6cfec37255d2fb7a02
#
_cell.length_a   1.000
_cell.length_b   1.000
_cell.length_c   1.000
_cell.angle_alpha   90.00
_cell.angle_beta   90.00
_cell.angle_gamma   90.00
#
_symmetry.space_group_name_H-M   'P 1'
#
loop_
_entity.id
_entity.type
_entity.pdbx_description
1 polymer ?
#
loop_
_entity_poly.entity_id
_entity_poly.type
_entity_poly.pdbx_seq_one_letter_code
_entity_poly.pdbx_strand_id
1 'polypeptide(L)'
;YEIRLSLVGSEMCIRDSKETLAYMPYAEYVFVSALTGQRMQKLFDLIDMVRENQTLRVATGVLNEIVTEAVAMQQPPSDKGKRLKIYYVTQVSVKPPTFVVFVNDKELMHFSYTRYLENKIREAFGFRGTSLKFIIRERKEKE
;
A
#
# COMPACT_ATOMS: atom_id res chain seq x y z
N TYR A 1 15.91 -33.79 12.90
CA TYR A 1 16.32 -32.74 13.86
C TYR A 1 16.75 -31.45 13.13
N GLU A 2 17.55 -31.59 12.04
CA GLU A 2 18.00 -30.45 11.23
C GLU A 2 16.85 -29.69 10.53
N ILE A 3 15.80 -30.38 10.11
CA ILE A 3 14.64 -29.78 9.45
C ILE A 3 13.86 -28.85 10.40
N ARG A 4 13.74 -29.21 11.67
CA ARG A 4 13.05 -28.38 12.68
C ARG A 4 13.83 -27.12 13.04
N LEU A 5 15.15 -27.21 13.16
CA LEU A 5 16.05 -26.07 13.43
C LEU A 5 16.03 -25.06 12.28
N SER A 6 15.98 -25.54 11.03
CA SER A 6 15.86 -24.72 9.84
C SER A 6 14.51 -23.95 9.78
N LEU A 7 13.40 -24.57 10.17
CA LEU A 7 12.07 -23.93 10.23
C LEU A 7 12.00 -22.85 11.33
N VAL A 8 12.51 -23.14 12.52
CA VAL A 8 12.56 -22.18 13.62
C VAL A 8 13.43 -20.96 13.27
N GLY A 9 14.58 -21.18 12.65
CA GLY A 9 15.44 -20.09 12.17
C GLY A 9 14.76 -19.22 11.12
N SER A 10 14.00 -19.82 10.19
CA SER A 10 13.25 -19.09 9.17
C SER A 10 12.13 -18.24 9.76
N GLU A 11 11.39 -18.75 10.74
CA GLU A 11 10.32 -18.01 11.42
C GLU A 11 10.87 -16.81 12.21
N MET A 12 11.99 -16.99 12.92
CA MET A 12 12.68 -15.91 13.62
C MET A 12 13.14 -14.82 12.64
N CYS A 13 13.77 -15.21 11.53
CA CYS A 13 14.21 -14.27 10.50
C CYS A 13 13.02 -13.51 9.87
N ILE A 14 11.87 -14.16 9.64
CA ILE A 14 10.67 -13.49 9.14
C ILE A 14 10.16 -12.46 10.14
N ARG A 15 10.11 -12.83 11.43
CA ARG A 15 9.66 -11.92 12.49
C ARG A 15 10.58 -10.71 12.61
N ASP A 16 11.89 -10.93 12.71
CA ASP A 16 12.89 -9.87 12.81
C ASP A 16 12.85 -8.95 11.57
N SER A 17 12.70 -9.52 10.38
CA SER A 17 12.55 -8.74 9.15
C SER A 17 11.28 -7.89 9.14
N LYS A 18 10.15 -8.44 9.61
CA LYS A 18 8.88 -7.70 9.71
C LYS A 18 8.95 -6.57 10.73
N GLU A 19 9.62 -6.79 11.86
CA GLU A 19 9.85 -5.76 12.87
C GLU A 19 10.78 -4.66 12.35
N THR A 20 11.90 -5.03 11.75
CA THR A 20 12.87 -4.09 11.18
C THR A 20 12.29 -3.29 10.01
N LEU A 21 11.48 -3.94 9.16
CA LEU A 21 10.85 -3.36 7.97
C LEU A 21 9.39 -2.97 8.21
N ALA A 22 8.99 -2.68 9.45
CA ALA A 22 7.62 -2.32 9.79
C ALA A 22 7.10 -1.08 9.02
N TYR A 23 8.01 -0.25 8.52
CA TYR A 23 7.69 0.88 7.64
C TYR A 23 7.35 0.47 6.20
N MET A 24 7.61 -0.78 5.81
CA MET A 24 7.28 -1.36 4.51
C MET A 24 6.41 -2.63 4.67
N PRO A 25 5.17 -2.53 5.14
CA PRO A 25 4.32 -3.69 5.41
C PRO A 25 3.93 -4.45 4.13
N TYR A 26 4.13 -3.84 2.97
CA TYR A 26 3.89 -4.43 1.64
C TYR A 26 5.06 -5.27 1.12
N ALA A 27 6.22 -5.28 1.80
CA ALA A 27 7.39 -6.01 1.34
C ALA A 27 7.14 -7.52 1.33
N GLU A 28 7.56 -8.18 0.25
CA GLU A 28 7.52 -9.62 0.10
C GLU A 28 8.85 -10.23 0.53
N TYR A 29 8.80 -11.45 1.03
CA TYR A 29 9.96 -12.17 1.53
C TYR A 29 10.13 -13.50 0.81
N VAL A 30 11.36 -13.82 0.49
CA VAL A 30 11.74 -15.14 0.00
C VAL A 30 13.09 -15.53 0.59
N PHE A 31 13.18 -16.77 1.06
CA PHE A 31 14.43 -17.36 1.54
C PHE A 31 15.02 -18.21 0.44
N VAL A 32 16.23 -17.89 0.04
CA VAL A 32 16.96 -18.57 -1.02
C VAL A 32 18.30 -19.08 -0.51
N SER A 33 18.85 -20.10 -1.18
CA SER A 33 20.21 -20.54 -0.97
C SER A 33 21.05 -20.23 -2.20
N ALA A 34 21.98 -19.31 -2.07
CA ALA A 34 22.93 -18.99 -3.14
C ALA A 34 23.89 -20.17 -3.42
N LEU A 35 24.20 -20.97 -2.40
CA LEU A 35 25.10 -22.12 -2.53
C LEU A 35 24.48 -23.26 -3.33
N THR A 36 23.21 -23.58 -3.06
CA THR A 36 22.51 -24.73 -3.68
C THR A 36 21.58 -24.31 -4.83
N GLY A 37 21.34 -23.01 -5.01
CA GLY A 37 20.35 -22.48 -5.97
C GLY A 37 18.90 -22.73 -5.54
N GLN A 38 18.66 -23.21 -4.31
CA GLN A 38 17.32 -23.54 -3.83
C GLN A 38 16.45 -22.28 -3.78
N ARG A 39 15.23 -22.39 -4.32
CA ARG A 39 14.21 -21.33 -4.37
C ARG A 39 14.59 -20.09 -5.19
N MET A 40 15.65 -20.11 -5.98
CA MET A 40 16.02 -19.00 -6.85
C MET A 40 14.90 -18.66 -7.84
N GLN A 41 14.20 -19.68 -8.36
CA GLN A 41 13.05 -19.45 -9.26
C GLN A 41 11.96 -18.62 -8.58
N LYS A 42 11.66 -18.86 -7.30
CA LYS A 42 10.69 -18.07 -6.54
C LYS A 42 11.09 -16.59 -6.41
N LEU A 43 12.39 -16.30 -6.37
CA LEU A 43 12.88 -14.93 -6.37
C LEU A 43 12.52 -14.21 -7.69
N PHE A 44 12.75 -14.87 -8.83
CA PHE A 44 12.40 -14.32 -10.13
C PHE A 44 10.88 -14.14 -10.29
N ASP A 45 10.10 -15.11 -9.86
CA ASP A 45 8.63 -15.02 -9.88
C ASP A 45 8.13 -13.81 -9.04
N LEU A 46 8.76 -13.56 -7.87
CA LEU A 46 8.43 -12.39 -7.06
C LEU A 46 8.83 -11.08 -7.72
N ILE A 47 9.99 -11.03 -8.37
CA ILE A 47 10.44 -9.83 -9.10
C ILE A 47 9.45 -9.50 -10.22
N ASP A 48 9.03 -10.49 -10.99
CA ASP A 48 8.06 -10.30 -12.07
C ASP A 48 6.70 -9.84 -11.52
N MET A 49 6.20 -10.46 -10.46
CA MET A 49 4.96 -10.06 -9.79
C MET A 49 5.02 -8.60 -9.30
N VAL A 50 6.11 -8.19 -8.64
CA VAL A 50 6.26 -6.82 -8.16
C VAL A 50 6.33 -5.83 -9.32
N ARG A 51 7.02 -6.19 -10.40
CA ARG A 51 7.11 -5.38 -11.62
C ARG A 51 5.75 -5.17 -12.27
N GLU A 52 4.94 -6.23 -12.36
CA GLU A 52 3.56 -6.14 -12.86
C GLU A 52 2.72 -5.23 -11.97
N ASN A 53 2.77 -5.41 -10.65
CA ASN A 53 2.05 -4.57 -9.70
C ASN A 53 2.47 -3.10 -9.78
N GLN A 54 3.74 -2.81 -10.02
CA GLN A 54 4.22 -1.43 -10.21
C GLN A 54 3.64 -0.74 -11.44
N THR A 55 3.29 -1.52 -12.46
CA THR A 55 2.72 -0.99 -13.71
C THR A 55 1.20 -1.00 -13.75
N LEU A 56 0.57 -1.57 -12.72
CA LEU A 56 -0.87 -1.70 -12.64
C LEU A 56 -1.55 -0.32 -12.67
N ARG A 57 -2.50 -0.18 -13.59
CA ARG A 57 -3.40 0.97 -13.65
C ARG A 57 -4.79 0.56 -13.24
N VAL A 58 -5.38 1.35 -12.35
CA VAL A 58 -6.74 1.15 -11.89
C VAL A 58 -7.68 2.16 -12.53
N ALA A 59 -8.89 1.70 -12.86
CA ALA A 59 -9.92 2.58 -13.41
C ALA A 59 -10.36 3.59 -12.34
N THR A 60 -10.40 4.88 -12.71
CA THR A 60 -10.74 5.97 -11.80
C THR A 60 -12.12 5.80 -11.16
N GLY A 61 -13.10 5.28 -11.91
CA GLY A 61 -14.44 5.00 -11.39
C GLY A 61 -14.42 4.01 -10.24
N VAL A 62 -13.82 2.83 -10.46
CA VAL A 62 -13.71 1.78 -9.43
C VAL A 62 -12.89 2.26 -8.23
N LEU A 63 -11.81 3.01 -8.47
CA LEU A 63 -11.00 3.59 -7.41
C LEU A 63 -11.83 4.52 -6.51
N ASN A 64 -12.69 5.36 -7.10
CA ASN A 64 -13.54 6.27 -6.33
C ASN A 64 -14.68 5.55 -5.59
N GLU A 65 -15.21 4.45 -6.14
CA GLU A 65 -16.17 3.59 -5.44
C GLU A 65 -15.55 3.02 -4.16
N ILE A 66 -14.35 2.43 -4.25
CA ILE A 66 -13.61 1.89 -3.10
C ILE A 66 -13.32 2.97 -2.06
N VAL A 67 -12.90 4.16 -2.49
CA VAL A 67 -12.64 5.28 -1.57
C VAL A 67 -13.93 5.76 -0.91
N THR A 68 -15.04 5.82 -1.63
CA THR A 68 -16.35 6.20 -1.07
C THR A 68 -16.83 5.19 -0.02
N GLU A 69 -16.67 3.90 -0.29
CA GLU A 69 -16.96 2.85 0.70
C GLU A 69 -16.06 2.97 1.93
N ALA A 70 -14.77 3.20 1.72
CA ALA A 70 -13.81 3.36 2.81
C ALA A 70 -14.17 4.57 3.71
N VAL A 71 -14.56 5.69 3.10
CA VAL A 71 -15.03 6.89 3.82
C VAL A 71 -16.32 6.61 4.60
N ALA A 72 -17.23 5.81 4.05
CA ALA A 72 -18.46 5.41 4.73
C ALA A 72 -18.20 4.49 5.93
N MET A 73 -17.25 3.56 5.80
CA MET A 73 -16.87 2.63 6.87
C MET A 73 -16.15 3.32 8.03
N GLN A 74 -15.23 4.21 7.72
CA GLN A 74 -14.48 4.98 8.70
C GLN A 74 -14.52 6.46 8.34
N GLN A 75 -15.30 7.20 9.11
CA GLN A 75 -15.47 8.63 8.86
C GLN A 75 -14.15 9.39 8.93
N PRO A 76 -13.94 10.34 8.00
CA PRO A 76 -12.74 11.16 7.99
C PRO A 76 -12.58 11.99 9.26
N PRO A 77 -11.33 12.33 9.63
CA PRO A 77 -11.06 13.16 10.79
C PRO A 77 -11.69 14.55 10.66
N SER A 78 -11.99 15.14 11.79
CA SER A 78 -12.47 16.52 11.90
C SER A 78 -11.62 17.29 12.90
N ASP A 79 -11.31 18.54 12.59
CA ASP A 79 -10.65 19.47 13.51
C ASP A 79 -11.37 20.82 13.50
N LYS A 80 -11.56 21.40 14.69
CA LYS A 80 -12.18 22.72 14.90
C LYS A 80 -13.50 22.91 14.15
N GLY A 81 -14.32 21.86 14.08
CA GLY A 81 -15.61 21.87 13.39
C GLY A 81 -15.55 21.67 11.89
N LYS A 82 -14.37 21.60 11.29
CA LYS A 82 -14.18 21.22 9.89
C LYS A 82 -13.96 19.72 9.77
N ARG A 83 -14.70 19.07 8.88
CA ARG A 83 -14.52 17.66 8.54
C ARG A 83 -13.77 17.55 7.22
N LEU A 84 -12.83 16.61 7.15
CA LEU A 84 -12.18 16.26 5.90
C LEU A 84 -13.22 15.76 4.89
N LYS A 85 -13.23 16.35 3.70
CA LYS A 85 -14.00 15.85 2.55
C LYS A 85 -13.02 15.42 1.47
N ILE A 86 -13.18 14.19 0.98
CA ILE A 86 -12.47 13.69 -0.18
C ILE A 86 -13.41 13.82 -1.37
N TYR A 87 -13.00 14.61 -2.35
CA TYR A 87 -13.82 14.84 -3.55
C TYR A 87 -13.67 13.71 -4.56
N TYR A 88 -12.43 13.37 -4.86
CA TYR A 88 -12.11 12.22 -5.72
C TYR A 88 -10.63 11.86 -5.62
N VAL A 89 -10.32 10.66 -6.11
CA VAL A 89 -8.96 10.13 -6.20
C VAL A 89 -8.68 9.69 -7.62
N THR A 90 -7.48 9.92 -8.11
CA THR A 90 -7.05 9.46 -9.43
C THR A 90 -5.63 8.95 -9.40
N GLN A 91 -5.33 7.93 -10.19
CA GLN A 91 -3.97 7.46 -10.40
C GLN A 91 -3.31 8.26 -11.53
N VAL A 92 -2.22 8.95 -11.22
CA VAL A 92 -1.53 9.85 -12.16
C VAL A 92 -0.29 9.22 -12.78
N SER A 93 0.35 8.28 -12.09
CA SER A 93 1.53 7.60 -12.62
C SER A 93 1.67 6.16 -12.09
N VAL A 94 2.58 5.43 -12.72
CA VAL A 94 3.04 4.11 -12.33
C VAL A 94 4.55 4.16 -12.06
N LYS A 95 5.10 3.12 -11.41
CA LYS A 95 6.54 2.99 -11.10
C LYS A 95 7.12 4.13 -10.24
N PRO A 96 6.65 4.38 -9.02
CA PRO A 96 5.61 3.65 -8.29
C PRO A 96 4.21 4.13 -8.64
N PRO A 97 3.16 3.32 -8.37
CA PRO A 97 1.78 3.77 -8.48
C PRO A 97 1.55 4.99 -7.61
N THR A 98 1.13 6.08 -8.24
CA THR A 98 0.96 7.38 -7.57
C THR A 98 -0.48 7.85 -7.71
N PHE A 99 -1.09 8.17 -6.58
CA PHE A 99 -2.47 8.60 -6.47
C PHE A 99 -2.53 10.05 -6.02
N VAL A 100 -3.37 10.83 -6.66
CA VAL A 100 -3.70 12.20 -6.21
C VAL A 100 -5.06 12.16 -5.55
N VAL A 101 -5.13 12.61 -4.32
CA VAL A 101 -6.35 12.72 -3.52
C VAL A 101 -6.73 14.19 -3.44
N PHE A 102 -7.90 14.54 -3.94
CA PHE A 102 -8.42 15.91 -3.88
C PHE A 102 -9.31 16.06 -2.66
N VAL A 103 -8.95 16.98 -1.80
CA VAL A 103 -9.60 17.23 -0.51
C VAL A 103 -9.99 18.71 -0.36
N ASN A 104 -10.87 19.00 0.60
CA ASN A 104 -11.23 20.38 0.96
C ASN A 104 -10.13 21.10 1.73
N ASP A 105 -9.38 20.36 2.56
CA ASP A 105 -8.31 20.91 3.39
C ASP A 105 -7.25 19.83 3.62
N LYS A 106 -6.03 20.08 3.16
CA LYS A 106 -4.92 19.11 3.26
C LYS A 106 -4.43 18.91 4.69
N GLU A 107 -4.60 19.91 5.57
CA GLU A 107 -4.16 19.81 6.96
C GLU A 107 -5.00 18.80 7.75
N LEU A 108 -6.24 18.57 7.34
CA LEU A 108 -7.11 17.55 7.91
C LEU A 108 -6.74 16.13 7.49
N MET A 109 -5.92 15.97 6.43
CA MET A 109 -5.50 14.64 5.94
C MET A 109 -4.33 14.11 6.76
N HIS A 110 -4.62 13.59 7.94
CA HIS A 110 -3.62 12.98 8.82
C HIS A 110 -3.01 11.72 8.21
N PHE A 111 -1.76 11.45 8.57
CA PHE A 111 -1.01 10.27 8.12
C PHE A 111 -1.76 8.95 8.37
N SER A 112 -2.41 8.82 9.51
CA SER A 112 -3.18 7.62 9.86
C SER A 112 -4.34 7.38 8.90
N TYR A 113 -5.03 8.43 8.46
CA TYR A 113 -6.13 8.30 7.52
C TYR A 113 -5.66 8.01 6.09
N THR A 114 -4.53 8.61 5.68
CA THR A 114 -3.87 8.26 4.41
C THR A 114 -3.50 6.78 4.40
N ARG A 115 -2.94 6.27 5.49
CA ARG A 115 -2.58 4.86 5.63
C ARG A 115 -3.81 3.93 5.60
N TYR A 116 -4.91 4.36 6.21
CA TYR A 116 -6.18 3.64 6.13
C TYR A 116 -6.66 3.51 4.67
N LEU A 117 -6.67 4.61 3.92
CA LEU A 117 -7.05 4.60 2.50
C LEU A 117 -6.08 3.75 1.66
N GLU A 118 -4.78 3.85 1.92
CA GLU A 118 -3.79 2.99 1.27
C GLU A 118 -4.11 1.52 1.47
N ASN A 119 -4.41 1.10 2.70
CA ASN A 119 -4.75 -0.29 3.00
C ASN A 119 -6.02 -0.72 2.24
N LYS A 120 -7.03 0.12 2.16
CA LYS A 120 -8.26 -0.17 1.40
C LYS A 120 -8.01 -0.33 -0.10
N ILE A 121 -7.16 0.51 -0.67
CA ILE A 121 -6.74 0.41 -2.07
C ILE A 121 -5.93 -0.87 -2.30
N ARG A 122 -5.05 -1.26 -1.36
CA ARG A 122 -4.32 -2.52 -1.43
C ARG A 122 -5.22 -3.74 -1.32
N GLU A 123 -6.21 -3.72 -0.43
CA GLU A 123 -7.20 -4.79 -0.29
C GLU A 123 -7.98 -5.00 -1.58
N ALA A 124 -8.36 -3.93 -2.26
CA ALA A 124 -9.17 -3.98 -3.47
C ALA A 124 -8.38 -4.37 -4.74
N PHE A 125 -7.17 -3.84 -4.90
CA PHE A 125 -6.40 -3.96 -6.15
C PHE A 125 -5.13 -4.80 -6.03
N GLY A 126 -4.71 -5.16 -4.83
CA GLY A 126 -3.50 -5.93 -4.57
C GLY A 126 -2.28 -5.05 -4.32
N PHE A 127 -1.56 -4.62 -5.34
CA PHE A 127 -0.32 -3.84 -5.24
C PHE A 127 0.73 -4.46 -4.29
N ARG A 128 0.82 -5.80 -4.29
CA ARG A 128 1.78 -6.54 -3.46
C ARG A 128 3.22 -6.21 -3.87
N GLY A 129 4.08 -6.05 -2.88
CA GLY A 129 5.51 -5.84 -3.10
C GLY A 129 5.90 -4.45 -3.60
N THR A 130 4.96 -3.52 -3.81
CA THR A 130 5.26 -2.18 -4.29
C THR A 130 4.75 -1.10 -3.34
N SER A 131 5.48 0.00 -3.23
CA SER A 131 5.03 1.21 -2.52
C SER A 131 3.93 1.91 -3.30
N LEU A 132 3.00 2.55 -2.57
CA LEU A 132 2.04 3.48 -3.14
C LEU A 132 2.39 4.89 -2.70
N LYS A 133 2.34 5.83 -3.62
CA LYS A 133 2.58 7.24 -3.33
C LYS A 133 1.25 7.99 -3.37
N PHE A 134 0.99 8.77 -2.30
CA PHE A 134 -0.18 9.63 -2.21
C PHE A 134 0.24 11.09 -2.24
N ILE A 135 -0.41 11.86 -3.10
CA ILE A 135 -0.25 13.30 -3.21
C ILE A 135 -1.57 13.93 -2.84
N ILE A 136 -1.61 14.67 -1.74
CA ILE A 136 -2.81 15.35 -1.30
C ILE A 136 -2.86 16.73 -1.95
N ARG A 137 -3.95 17.02 -2.64
CA ARG A 137 -4.22 18.33 -3.26
C ARG A 137 -5.49 18.93 -2.72
N GLU A 138 -5.40 20.17 -2.34
CA GLU A 138 -6.54 20.95 -1.92
C GLU A 138 -7.30 21.49 -3.15
N ARG A 139 -8.61 21.31 -3.12
CA ARG A 139 -9.52 21.90 -4.09
C ARG A 139 -10.43 22.88 -3.35
N LYS A 140 -10.26 24.17 -3.60
CA LYS A 140 -11.21 25.17 -3.10
C LYS A 140 -12.53 24.99 -3.85
N GLU A 141 -13.62 24.91 -3.11
CA GLU A 141 -14.95 25.07 -3.71
C GLU A 141 -14.99 26.49 -4.30
N LYS A 142 -15.30 26.59 -5.57
CA LYS A 142 -15.66 27.90 -6.13
C LYS A 142 -17.02 28.22 -5.55
N GLU A 143 -17.10 29.29 -4.77
CA GLU A 143 -18.37 29.93 -4.42
C GLU A 143 -19.14 30.31 -5.67
#